data_13c39f241e4119749e7521d1b8534b39
#
_entry.id   13c39f241e4119749e7521d1b8534b39
#
_cell.length_a   1.000
_cell.length_b   1.000
_cell.length_c   1.000
_cell.angle_alpha   90.00
_cell.angle_beta   90.00
_cell.angle_gamma   90.00
#
_symmetry.space_group_name_H-M   'P 1'
#
loop_
_entity.id
_entity.type
_entity.pdbx_description
1 polymer ?
#
loop_
_entity_poly.entity_id
_entity_poly.type
_entity_poly.pdbx_seq_one_letter_code
_entity_poly.pdbx_strand_id
1 'polypeptide(L)'
;MFPELFRIGGFTVHTYGVLFALSLLIGTYTAARVGAREGLPRERIYDLGLWMALGVIVGSKLLLVVTDPAYYRDPLKLFSFDFLRSGGVFYGGLIGATTACYVGVRRYRLPWWKTADAGACGIALGQFVGRLGCFSAGCCWGRPTTLPWGVTFGPEASENTGCPAGVPLHPTQLYESFATLAIFLFLLWLHRRKRFDGQVLLSYAMLYGLARFTIEFFRADARGDLVGLSGLTGLSPSQLISLALALGALAVFIVRRRRSVRAA
;
A
#
# COMPACT_ATOMS: atom_id res chain seq x y z
N MET A 1 -17.44 5.60 14.16
CA MET A 1 -16.21 5.81 13.40
C MET A 1 -16.03 7.29 13.23
N PHE A 2 -14.81 7.79 13.10
CA PHE A 2 -14.51 9.21 13.03
C PHE A 2 -13.90 9.52 11.66
N PRO A 3 -14.71 9.62 10.58
CA PRO A 3 -14.22 9.96 9.25
C PRO A 3 -13.64 11.37 9.22
N GLU A 4 -14.22 12.30 9.96
CA GLU A 4 -13.70 13.65 10.20
C GLU A 4 -12.96 13.71 11.54
N LEU A 5 -11.73 14.25 11.53
CA LEU A 5 -10.94 14.43 12.75
C LEU A 5 -11.30 15.75 13.44
N PHE A 6 -11.31 16.82 12.67
CA PHE A 6 -11.76 18.15 13.10
C PHE A 6 -12.04 19.04 11.89
N ARG A 7 -12.78 20.14 12.12
CA ARG A 7 -13.13 21.13 11.10
C ARG A 7 -12.63 22.50 11.53
N ILE A 8 -11.89 23.18 10.64
CA ILE A 8 -11.42 24.55 10.86
C ILE A 8 -12.04 25.44 9.78
N GLY A 9 -13.03 26.25 10.17
CA GLY A 9 -13.81 27.05 9.21
C GLY A 9 -14.47 26.19 8.15
N GLY A 10 -14.20 26.44 6.87
CA GLY A 10 -14.69 25.64 5.74
C GLY A 10 -13.84 24.43 5.35
N PHE A 11 -12.75 24.16 6.07
CA PHE A 11 -11.81 23.07 5.76
C PHE A 11 -12.00 21.91 6.73
N THR A 12 -12.37 20.73 6.22
CA THR A 12 -12.51 19.49 6.99
C THR A 12 -11.23 18.66 6.88
N VAL A 13 -10.64 18.30 8.01
CA VAL A 13 -9.50 17.38 8.07
C VAL A 13 -10.03 15.97 8.28
N HIS A 14 -9.85 15.12 7.27
CA HIS A 14 -10.29 13.73 7.31
C HIS A 14 -9.26 12.85 8.01
N THR A 15 -9.71 11.96 8.88
CA THR A 15 -8.87 11.00 9.63
C THR A 15 -8.03 10.13 8.68
N TYR A 16 -8.61 9.73 7.53
CA TYR A 16 -7.89 8.98 6.50
C TYR A 16 -6.64 9.71 6.01
N GLY A 17 -6.76 10.99 5.68
CA GLY A 17 -5.63 11.80 5.18
C GLY A 17 -4.49 11.90 6.19
N VAL A 18 -4.84 12.11 7.47
CA VAL A 18 -3.85 12.20 8.56
C VAL A 18 -3.15 10.85 8.77
N LEU A 19 -3.90 9.73 8.83
CA LEU A 19 -3.33 8.40 8.98
C LEU A 19 -2.51 7.99 7.76
N PHE A 20 -2.91 8.39 6.56
CA PHE A 20 -2.13 8.17 5.34
C PHE A 20 -0.80 8.93 5.38
N ALA A 21 -0.81 10.21 5.72
CA ALA A 21 0.43 10.99 5.89
C ALA A 21 1.34 10.39 6.98
N LEU A 22 0.75 10.01 8.12
CA LEU A 22 1.48 9.34 9.21
C LEU A 22 2.07 8.00 8.76
N SER A 23 1.37 7.24 7.92
CA SER A 23 1.86 5.96 7.38
C SER A 23 3.13 6.15 6.54
N LEU A 24 3.19 7.20 5.72
CA LEU A 24 4.38 7.54 4.93
C LEU A 24 5.55 7.97 5.82
N LEU A 25 5.29 8.81 6.82
CA LEU A 25 6.32 9.28 7.75
C LEU A 25 6.90 8.13 8.58
N ILE A 26 6.06 7.31 9.20
CA ILE A 26 6.48 6.16 10.01
C ILE A 26 7.19 5.13 9.13
N GLY A 27 6.66 4.86 7.93
CA GLY A 27 7.28 3.94 6.99
C GLY A 27 8.69 4.40 6.58
N THR A 28 8.83 5.67 6.19
CA THR A 28 10.12 6.25 5.81
C THR A 28 11.11 6.29 6.99
N TYR A 29 10.64 6.69 8.17
CA TYR A 29 11.46 6.67 9.38
C TYR A 29 11.97 5.26 9.71
N THR A 30 11.10 4.27 9.61
CA THR A 30 11.45 2.86 9.84
C THR A 30 12.48 2.37 8.82
N ALA A 31 12.26 2.66 7.53
CA ALA A 31 13.22 2.32 6.48
C ALA A 31 14.59 2.98 6.73
N ALA A 32 14.62 4.24 7.14
CA ALA A 32 15.86 4.95 7.46
C ALA A 32 16.58 4.35 8.68
N ARG A 33 15.83 3.96 9.72
CA ARG A 33 16.39 3.30 10.92
C ARG A 33 16.93 1.91 10.62
N VAL A 34 16.20 1.12 9.82
CA VAL A 34 16.60 -0.23 9.43
C VAL A 34 17.77 -0.17 8.46
N GLY A 35 17.72 0.71 7.45
CA GLY A 35 18.77 0.89 6.46
C GLY A 35 20.10 1.37 7.07
N ALA A 36 20.04 2.23 8.10
CA ALA A 36 21.23 2.68 8.81
C ALA A 36 22.02 1.53 9.47
N ARG A 37 21.35 0.42 9.85
CA ARG A 37 22.03 -0.77 10.37
C ARG A 37 22.86 -1.50 9.31
N GLU A 38 22.59 -1.24 8.05
CA GLU A 38 23.29 -1.79 6.88
C GLU A 38 24.26 -0.77 6.23
N GLY A 39 24.49 0.37 6.89
CA GLY A 39 25.37 1.42 6.40
C GLY A 39 24.74 2.34 5.35
N LEU A 40 23.40 2.31 5.17
CA LEU A 40 22.74 3.26 4.27
C LEU A 40 22.63 4.63 4.94
N PRO A 41 22.96 5.74 4.23
CA PRO A 41 22.80 7.10 4.76
C PRO A 41 21.30 7.39 5.00
N ARG A 42 20.95 7.77 6.24
CA ARG A 42 19.55 8.05 6.64
C ARG A 42 18.93 9.16 5.81
N GLU A 43 19.70 10.21 5.55
CA GLU A 43 19.28 11.37 4.76
C GLU A 43 18.80 10.94 3.37
N ARG A 44 19.54 10.02 2.74
CA ARG A 44 19.17 9.50 1.40
C ARG A 44 17.91 8.65 1.43
N ILE A 45 17.65 7.94 2.51
CA ILE A 45 16.38 7.20 2.66
C ILE A 45 15.22 8.16 2.91
N TYR A 46 15.42 9.26 3.66
CA TYR A 46 14.40 10.30 3.78
C TYR A 46 14.14 11.00 2.44
N ASP A 47 15.18 11.32 1.67
CA ASP A 47 15.05 11.84 0.32
C ASP A 47 14.21 10.89 -0.57
N LEU A 48 14.51 9.58 -0.53
CA LEU A 48 13.72 8.57 -1.26
C LEU A 48 12.25 8.57 -0.83
N GLY A 49 11.98 8.66 0.46
CA GLY A 49 10.61 8.75 0.99
C GLY A 49 9.87 9.96 0.43
N LEU A 50 10.52 11.12 0.38
CA LEU A 50 9.97 12.33 -0.22
C LEU A 50 9.73 12.17 -1.73
N TRP A 51 10.70 11.62 -2.47
CA TRP A 51 10.55 11.34 -3.90
C TRP A 51 9.39 10.38 -4.18
N MET A 52 9.25 9.34 -3.35
CA MET A 52 8.13 8.40 -3.47
C MET A 52 6.78 9.07 -3.18
N ALA A 53 6.69 9.91 -2.15
CA ALA A 53 5.47 10.66 -1.82
C ALA A 53 5.06 11.59 -2.96
N LEU A 54 6.01 12.33 -3.54
CA LEU A 54 5.78 13.15 -4.73
C LEU A 54 5.38 12.29 -5.94
N GLY A 55 6.03 11.14 -6.12
CA GLY A 55 5.71 10.18 -7.16
C GLY A 55 4.28 9.64 -7.05
N VAL A 56 3.80 9.35 -5.82
CA VAL A 56 2.40 8.97 -5.58
C VAL A 56 1.45 10.06 -6.05
N ILE A 57 1.68 11.31 -5.63
CA ILE A 57 0.81 12.43 -5.96
C ILE A 57 0.79 12.66 -7.47
N VAL A 58 1.95 12.83 -8.09
CA VAL A 58 2.07 13.10 -9.52
C VAL A 58 1.53 11.94 -10.35
N GLY A 59 1.94 10.72 -10.05
CA GLY A 59 1.54 9.54 -10.80
C GLY A 59 0.03 9.27 -10.72
N SER A 60 -0.58 9.44 -9.53
CA SER A 60 -2.01 9.24 -9.34
C SER A 60 -2.84 10.26 -10.13
N LYS A 61 -2.38 11.52 -10.19
CA LYS A 61 -3.03 12.59 -10.95
C LYS A 61 -2.81 12.43 -12.46
N LEU A 62 -1.61 12.05 -12.89
CA LEU A 62 -1.33 11.80 -14.30
C LEU A 62 -2.23 10.68 -14.86
N LEU A 63 -2.37 9.58 -14.10
CA LEU A 63 -3.24 8.50 -14.56
C LEU A 63 -4.72 8.90 -14.53
N LEU A 64 -5.15 9.72 -13.56
CA LEU A 64 -6.51 10.29 -13.54
C LEU A 64 -6.79 11.09 -14.81
N VAL A 65 -5.87 11.97 -15.21
CA VAL A 65 -6.02 12.77 -16.44
C VAL A 65 -6.17 11.89 -17.67
N VAL A 66 -5.43 10.77 -17.74
CA VAL A 66 -5.48 9.86 -18.90
C VAL A 66 -6.76 9.02 -18.91
N THR A 67 -7.28 8.65 -17.75
CA THR A 67 -8.41 7.71 -17.66
C THR A 67 -9.78 8.39 -17.58
N ASP A 68 -9.84 9.64 -17.14
CA ASP A 68 -11.12 10.36 -16.98
C ASP A 68 -11.33 11.36 -18.12
N PRO A 69 -12.37 11.14 -18.98
CA PRO A 69 -12.72 12.04 -20.08
C PRO A 69 -12.96 13.49 -19.67
N ALA A 70 -13.36 13.74 -18.43
CA ALA A 70 -13.63 15.09 -17.95
C ALA A 70 -12.38 15.98 -17.93
N TYR A 71 -11.18 15.37 -17.79
CA TYR A 71 -9.91 16.10 -17.70
C TYR A 71 -9.14 16.13 -19.02
N TYR A 72 -9.07 15.03 -19.79
CA TYR A 72 -8.31 15.06 -21.04
C TYR A 72 -9.05 15.77 -22.19
N ARG A 73 -10.39 15.92 -22.13
CA ARG A 73 -11.18 16.68 -23.08
C ARG A 73 -11.21 18.18 -22.80
N ASP A 74 -11.00 18.57 -21.54
CA ASP A 74 -10.99 19.95 -21.10
C ASP A 74 -9.79 20.23 -20.18
N PRO A 75 -8.60 20.54 -20.76
CA PRO A 75 -7.38 20.76 -19.99
C PRO A 75 -7.46 21.93 -18.99
N LEU A 76 -8.39 22.88 -19.16
CA LEU A 76 -8.56 23.97 -18.18
C LEU A 76 -9.03 23.46 -16.82
N LYS A 77 -9.72 22.32 -16.77
CA LYS A 77 -10.11 21.68 -15.51
C LYS A 77 -8.93 21.21 -14.66
N LEU A 78 -7.75 21.03 -15.25
CA LEU A 78 -6.53 20.68 -14.48
C LEU A 78 -6.13 21.77 -13.49
N PHE A 79 -6.55 23.03 -13.74
CA PHE A 79 -6.30 24.16 -12.86
C PHE A 79 -7.46 24.44 -11.91
N SER A 80 -8.51 23.60 -11.92
CA SER A 80 -9.65 23.74 -11.02
C SER A 80 -9.32 23.26 -9.61
N PHE A 81 -9.99 23.87 -8.64
CA PHE A 81 -9.90 23.45 -7.25
C PHE A 81 -10.45 22.01 -7.03
N ASP A 82 -11.42 21.62 -7.86
CA ASP A 82 -11.99 20.27 -7.86
C ASP A 82 -10.97 19.22 -8.28
N PHE A 83 -10.10 19.51 -9.27
CA PHE A 83 -9.01 18.63 -9.62
C PHE A 83 -8.01 18.44 -8.48
N LEU A 84 -7.68 19.52 -7.75
CA LEU A 84 -6.80 19.41 -6.59
C LEU A 84 -7.40 18.56 -5.47
N ARG A 85 -8.71 18.67 -5.24
CA ARG A 85 -9.47 17.92 -4.24
C ARG A 85 -9.82 16.50 -4.67
N SER A 86 -9.94 16.24 -5.97
CA SER A 86 -10.28 14.90 -6.47
C SER A 86 -9.26 13.86 -5.96
N GLY A 87 -9.73 12.66 -5.70
CA GLY A 87 -8.86 11.52 -5.46
C GLY A 87 -7.96 11.26 -6.69
N GLY A 88 -6.91 10.48 -6.52
CA GLY A 88 -6.09 10.01 -7.64
C GLY A 88 -6.35 8.53 -7.95
N VAL A 89 -5.86 8.06 -9.09
CA VAL A 89 -5.93 6.64 -9.45
C VAL A 89 -4.79 5.88 -8.75
N PHE A 90 -5.14 4.88 -7.95
CA PHE A 90 -4.19 4.10 -7.15
C PHE A 90 -3.00 3.55 -7.95
N TYR A 91 -3.27 2.95 -9.11
CA TYR A 91 -2.21 2.38 -9.95
C TYR A 91 -1.23 3.43 -10.48
N GLY A 92 -1.72 4.64 -10.76
CA GLY A 92 -0.86 5.77 -11.13
C GLY A 92 0.09 6.15 -9.99
N GLY A 93 -0.43 6.20 -8.76
CA GLY A 93 0.38 6.44 -7.57
C GLY A 93 1.44 5.35 -7.34
N LEU A 94 1.08 4.09 -7.51
CA LEU A 94 2.00 2.96 -7.40
C LEU A 94 3.13 3.02 -8.42
N ILE A 95 2.79 3.27 -9.69
CA ILE A 95 3.78 3.42 -10.78
C ILE A 95 4.69 4.62 -10.49
N GLY A 96 4.11 5.76 -10.12
CA GLY A 96 4.87 6.97 -9.79
C GLY A 96 5.84 6.78 -8.63
N ALA A 97 5.38 6.16 -7.53
CA ALA A 97 6.24 5.84 -6.38
C ALA A 97 7.37 4.87 -6.75
N THR A 98 7.07 3.82 -7.49
CA THR A 98 8.06 2.81 -7.90
C THR A 98 9.11 3.43 -8.82
N THR A 99 8.69 4.25 -9.78
CA THR A 99 9.57 4.98 -10.70
C THR A 99 10.46 5.96 -9.91
N ALA A 100 9.88 6.74 -9.00
CA ALA A 100 10.62 7.67 -8.16
C ALA A 100 11.64 6.96 -7.27
N CYS A 101 11.27 5.84 -6.68
CA CYS A 101 12.18 4.99 -5.91
C CYS A 101 13.35 4.48 -6.76
N TYR A 102 13.06 3.93 -7.95
CA TYR A 102 14.08 3.43 -8.87
C TYR A 102 15.05 4.54 -9.29
N VAL A 103 14.53 5.68 -9.73
CA VAL A 103 15.34 6.86 -10.12
C VAL A 103 16.18 7.35 -8.94
N GLY A 104 15.60 7.50 -7.75
CA GLY A 104 16.29 7.95 -6.56
C GLY A 104 17.41 7.01 -6.12
N VAL A 105 17.16 5.69 -6.10
CA VAL A 105 18.19 4.68 -5.78
C VAL A 105 19.36 4.76 -6.77
N ARG A 106 19.08 4.92 -8.06
CA ARG A 106 20.11 5.12 -9.09
C ARG A 106 20.87 6.44 -8.92
N ARG A 107 20.15 7.54 -8.67
CA ARG A 107 20.72 8.90 -8.50
C ARG A 107 21.64 9.00 -7.30
N TYR A 108 21.26 8.35 -6.19
CA TYR A 108 22.05 8.33 -4.96
C TYR A 108 23.04 7.16 -4.91
N ARG A 109 23.13 6.33 -5.95
CA ARG A 109 24.01 5.15 -6.03
C ARG A 109 23.86 4.20 -4.84
N LEU A 110 22.63 4.03 -4.35
CA LEU A 110 22.36 3.14 -3.22
C LEU A 110 22.37 1.68 -3.68
N PRO A 111 22.81 0.74 -2.83
CA PRO A 111 22.74 -0.68 -3.12
C PRO A 111 21.28 -1.13 -3.13
N TRP A 112 20.75 -1.49 -4.31
CA TRP A 112 19.34 -1.78 -4.56
C TRP A 112 18.73 -2.73 -3.52
N TRP A 113 19.34 -3.90 -3.33
CA TRP A 113 18.76 -4.94 -2.48
C TRP A 113 18.74 -4.58 -1.00
N LYS A 114 19.78 -3.93 -0.50
CA LYS A 114 19.79 -3.42 0.89
C LYS A 114 18.76 -2.34 1.11
N THR A 115 18.64 -1.42 0.14
CA THR A 115 17.63 -0.36 0.19
C THR A 115 16.23 -0.95 0.15
N ALA A 116 15.98 -1.95 -0.70
CA ALA A 116 14.72 -2.63 -0.82
C ALA A 116 14.35 -3.45 0.43
N ASP A 117 15.33 -4.10 1.09
CA ASP A 117 15.13 -4.79 2.37
C ASP A 117 14.70 -3.80 3.49
N ALA A 118 15.37 -2.66 3.58
CA ALA A 118 15.00 -1.62 4.54
C ALA A 118 13.63 -1.02 4.22
N GLY A 119 13.34 -0.78 2.93
CA GLY A 119 12.05 -0.32 2.44
C GLY A 119 10.91 -1.28 2.77
N ALA A 120 11.12 -2.59 2.66
CA ALA A 120 10.10 -3.59 2.96
C ALA A 120 9.61 -3.52 4.42
N CYS A 121 10.52 -3.31 5.38
CA CYS A 121 10.14 -3.07 6.79
C CYS A 121 9.30 -1.78 6.93
N GLY A 122 9.70 -0.70 6.25
CA GLY A 122 8.97 0.56 6.27
C GLY A 122 7.59 0.44 5.65
N ILE A 123 7.47 -0.24 4.50
CA ILE A 123 6.21 -0.47 3.79
C ILE A 123 5.25 -1.28 4.68
N ALA A 124 5.71 -2.36 5.32
CA ALA A 124 4.85 -3.20 6.15
C ALA A 124 4.25 -2.42 7.33
N LEU A 125 5.05 -1.59 8.03
CA LEU A 125 4.56 -0.75 9.12
C LEU A 125 3.68 0.41 8.61
N GLY A 126 4.04 1.02 7.49
CA GLY A 126 3.22 2.04 6.85
C GLY A 126 1.85 1.49 6.44
N GLN A 127 1.79 0.29 5.88
CA GLN A 127 0.52 -0.38 5.55
C GLN A 127 -0.35 -0.63 6.77
N PHE A 128 0.23 -1.07 7.89
CA PHE A 128 -0.50 -1.21 9.16
C PHE A 128 -1.26 0.08 9.50
N VAL A 129 -0.56 1.22 9.53
CA VAL A 129 -1.17 2.52 9.86
C VAL A 129 -2.14 2.98 8.77
N GLY A 130 -1.79 2.81 7.49
CA GLY A 130 -2.64 3.18 6.35
C GLY A 130 -3.98 2.43 6.33
N ARG A 131 -4.00 1.14 6.75
CA ARG A 131 -5.23 0.35 6.84
C ARG A 131 -6.16 0.79 7.99
N LEU A 132 -5.60 1.33 9.06
CA LEU A 132 -6.41 2.00 10.09
C LEU A 132 -7.09 3.24 9.50
N GLY A 133 -6.44 3.95 8.57
CA GLY A 133 -7.06 5.03 7.80
C GLY A 133 -8.23 4.54 6.95
N CYS A 134 -8.06 3.44 6.20
CA CYS A 134 -9.15 2.82 5.45
C CYS A 134 -10.32 2.42 6.36
N PHE A 135 -10.04 1.93 7.56
CA PHE A 135 -11.04 1.58 8.55
C PHE A 135 -11.82 2.81 9.04
N SER A 136 -11.15 3.93 9.33
CA SER A 136 -11.79 5.17 9.74
C SER A 136 -12.71 5.76 8.65
N ALA A 137 -12.33 5.61 7.37
CA ALA A 137 -13.11 6.07 6.23
C ALA A 137 -14.26 5.13 5.84
N GLY A 138 -14.25 3.87 6.29
CA GLY A 138 -15.25 2.87 5.91
C GLY A 138 -15.05 2.29 4.49
N CYS A 139 -13.91 2.55 3.82
CA CYS A 139 -13.60 1.97 2.51
C CYS A 139 -12.99 0.57 2.62
N CYS A 140 -12.98 -0.19 1.52
CA CYS A 140 -12.37 -1.53 1.50
C CYS A 140 -13.06 -2.54 2.42
N TRP A 141 -14.36 -2.46 2.55
CA TRP A 141 -15.20 -3.25 3.46
C TRP A 141 -15.35 -4.71 3.04
N GLY A 142 -15.73 -5.54 4.01
CA GLY A 142 -15.90 -6.98 3.81
C GLY A 142 -17.36 -7.39 3.63
N ARG A 143 -17.57 -8.69 3.43
CA ARG A 143 -18.90 -9.30 3.31
C ARG A 143 -19.69 -9.16 4.62
N PRO A 144 -21.04 -9.18 4.57
CA PRO A 144 -21.85 -9.29 5.76
C PRO A 144 -21.45 -10.49 6.63
N THR A 145 -21.50 -10.31 7.96
CA THR A 145 -21.10 -11.35 8.90
C THR A 145 -21.97 -11.35 10.15
N THR A 146 -22.15 -12.50 10.74
CA THR A 146 -22.79 -12.70 12.04
C THR A 146 -21.79 -12.86 13.18
N LEU A 147 -20.49 -12.77 12.88
CA LEU A 147 -19.43 -12.93 13.87
C LEU A 147 -19.42 -11.77 14.88
N PRO A 148 -19.06 -12.01 16.14
CA PRO A 148 -19.14 -11.01 17.21
C PRO A 148 -18.23 -9.79 17.03
N TRP A 149 -17.25 -9.88 16.14
CA TRP A 149 -16.36 -8.76 15.77
C TRP A 149 -16.75 -8.09 14.45
N GLY A 150 -17.94 -8.39 13.91
CA GLY A 150 -18.49 -7.65 12.78
C GLY A 150 -18.62 -6.16 13.11
N VAL A 151 -18.26 -5.30 12.17
CA VAL A 151 -18.30 -3.84 12.36
C VAL A 151 -19.36 -3.24 11.47
N THR A 152 -20.20 -2.37 12.07
CA THR A 152 -21.23 -1.63 11.36
C THR A 152 -20.74 -0.22 11.05
N PHE A 153 -20.85 0.18 9.79
CA PHE A 153 -20.51 1.53 9.32
C PHE A 153 -21.76 2.42 9.33
N GLY A 154 -21.57 3.70 9.64
CA GLY A 154 -22.65 4.69 9.66
C GLY A 154 -23.00 5.19 8.26
N PRO A 155 -24.12 5.96 8.13
CA PRO A 155 -24.58 6.51 6.84
C PRO A 155 -23.53 7.32 6.10
N GLU A 156 -22.79 8.16 6.81
CA GLU A 156 -21.73 9.01 6.22
C GLU A 156 -20.65 8.19 5.49
N ALA A 157 -20.22 7.07 6.08
CA ALA A 157 -19.26 6.16 5.42
C ALA A 157 -19.91 5.51 4.19
N SER A 158 -21.20 5.17 4.25
CA SER A 158 -21.95 4.62 3.13
C SER A 158 -22.03 5.58 1.95
N GLU A 159 -22.34 6.84 2.19
CA GLU A 159 -22.39 7.88 1.15
C GLU A 159 -21.04 8.07 0.47
N ASN A 160 -19.95 8.06 1.22
CA ASN A 160 -18.61 8.32 0.70
C ASN A 160 -17.94 7.11 0.04
N THR A 161 -18.29 5.88 0.44
CA THR A 161 -17.55 4.68 0.02
C THR A 161 -18.42 3.56 -0.57
N GLY A 162 -19.75 3.73 -0.54
CA GLY A 162 -20.70 2.72 -0.99
C GLY A 162 -20.80 1.50 -0.07
N CYS A 163 -20.27 1.56 1.15
CA CYS A 163 -20.40 0.45 2.10
C CYS A 163 -21.86 0.32 2.59
N PRO A 164 -22.38 -0.90 2.81
CA PRO A 164 -23.73 -1.09 3.37
C PRO A 164 -23.86 -0.47 4.77
N ALA A 165 -24.77 0.51 4.91
CA ALA A 165 -25.03 1.14 6.20
C ALA A 165 -25.85 0.20 7.11
N GLY A 166 -25.54 0.18 8.40
CA GLY A 166 -26.31 -0.56 9.39
C GLY A 166 -26.15 -2.09 9.36
N VAL A 167 -25.33 -2.62 8.47
CA VAL A 167 -25.08 -4.07 8.33
C VAL A 167 -23.73 -4.41 8.97
N PRO A 168 -23.63 -5.44 9.84
CA PRO A 168 -22.35 -5.93 10.34
C PRO A 168 -21.53 -6.54 9.22
N LEU A 169 -20.30 -6.02 9.00
CA LEU A 169 -19.39 -6.42 7.95
C LEU A 169 -18.08 -6.97 8.52
N HIS A 170 -17.44 -7.89 7.81
CA HIS A 170 -16.06 -8.28 8.13
C HIS A 170 -15.14 -7.05 8.08
N PRO A 171 -14.41 -6.70 9.16
CA PRO A 171 -13.47 -5.57 9.18
C PRO A 171 -12.16 -5.94 8.47
N THR A 172 -12.24 -6.15 7.16
CA THR A 172 -11.10 -6.59 6.32
C THR A 172 -9.93 -5.62 6.37
N GLN A 173 -10.18 -4.34 6.65
CA GLN A 173 -9.15 -3.32 6.90
C GLN A 173 -8.31 -3.68 8.13
N LEU A 174 -8.96 -4.12 9.23
CA LEU A 174 -8.28 -4.55 10.44
C LEU A 174 -7.55 -5.88 10.23
N TYR A 175 -8.15 -6.82 9.48
CA TYR A 175 -7.46 -8.07 9.13
C TYR A 175 -6.14 -7.80 8.41
N GLU A 176 -6.17 -6.90 7.41
CA GLU A 176 -4.97 -6.53 6.67
C GLU A 176 -3.98 -5.71 7.52
N SER A 177 -4.49 -4.84 8.39
CA SER A 177 -3.69 -4.08 9.34
C SER A 177 -2.89 -5.01 10.26
N PHE A 178 -3.56 -5.93 10.96
CA PHE A 178 -2.88 -6.85 11.86
C PHE A 178 -1.97 -7.84 11.13
N ALA A 179 -2.34 -8.31 9.93
CA ALA A 179 -1.47 -9.13 9.11
C ALA A 179 -0.18 -8.40 8.74
N THR A 180 -0.27 -7.12 8.33
CA THR A 180 0.93 -6.34 7.99
C THR A 180 1.77 -5.98 9.21
N LEU A 181 1.16 -5.78 10.39
CA LEU A 181 1.90 -5.63 11.65
C LEU A 181 2.67 -6.92 12.00
N ALA A 182 2.04 -8.09 11.90
CA ALA A 182 2.70 -9.36 12.15
C ALA A 182 3.85 -9.60 11.15
N ILE A 183 3.64 -9.29 9.87
CA ILE A 183 4.68 -9.32 8.84
C ILE A 183 5.81 -8.37 9.22
N PHE A 184 5.53 -7.13 9.60
CA PHE A 184 6.55 -6.17 10.03
C PHE A 184 7.43 -6.69 11.16
N LEU A 185 6.83 -7.23 12.23
CA LEU A 185 7.58 -7.80 13.36
C LEU A 185 8.47 -8.97 12.92
N PHE A 186 7.94 -9.85 12.07
CA PHE A 186 8.71 -10.94 11.47
C PHE A 186 9.88 -10.41 10.61
N LEU A 187 9.65 -9.38 9.78
CA LEU A 187 10.69 -8.80 8.93
C LEU A 187 11.80 -8.13 9.74
N LEU A 188 11.46 -7.47 10.86
CA LEU A 188 12.47 -6.92 11.78
C LEU A 188 13.36 -8.02 12.40
N TRP A 189 12.75 -9.13 12.77
CA TRP A 189 13.48 -10.29 13.26
C TRP A 189 14.36 -10.91 12.16
N LEU A 190 13.79 -11.10 10.95
CA LEU A 190 14.49 -11.65 9.80
C LEU A 190 15.65 -10.77 9.34
N HIS A 191 15.46 -9.44 9.35
CA HIS A 191 16.47 -8.47 8.94
C HIS A 191 17.78 -8.61 9.73
N ARG A 192 17.70 -8.95 11.02
CA ARG A 192 18.87 -9.21 11.87
C ARG A 192 19.57 -10.55 11.58
N ARG A 193 18.89 -11.43 10.86
CA ARG A 193 19.33 -12.83 10.61
C ARG A 193 19.37 -13.18 9.13
N LYS A 194 19.21 -12.18 8.26
CA LYS A 194 19.22 -12.41 6.82
C LYS A 194 20.58 -12.97 6.36
N ARG A 195 20.53 -13.84 5.38
CA ARG A 195 21.69 -14.51 4.82
C ARG A 195 22.17 -13.92 3.49
N PHE A 196 21.30 -13.13 2.82
CA PHE A 196 21.62 -12.46 1.57
C PHE A 196 20.77 -11.18 1.42
N ASP A 197 21.27 -10.21 0.67
CA ASP A 197 20.56 -8.96 0.40
C ASP A 197 19.36 -9.22 -0.53
N GLY A 198 18.21 -8.67 -0.18
CA GLY A 198 16.92 -8.90 -0.82
C GLY A 198 16.06 -9.97 -0.15
N GLN A 199 16.58 -10.66 0.88
CA GLN A 199 15.83 -11.70 1.58
C GLN A 199 14.59 -11.14 2.26
N VAL A 200 14.70 -9.95 2.86
CA VAL A 200 13.59 -9.31 3.61
C VAL A 200 12.50 -8.85 2.66
N LEU A 201 12.88 -8.18 1.55
CA LEU A 201 11.92 -7.77 0.52
C LEU A 201 11.15 -8.97 -0.06
N LEU A 202 11.88 -10.02 -0.43
CA LEU A 202 11.26 -11.21 -1.04
C LEU A 202 10.34 -11.93 -0.05
N SER A 203 10.73 -12.00 1.23
CA SER A 203 9.87 -12.53 2.29
C SER A 203 8.62 -11.67 2.50
N TYR A 204 8.75 -10.34 2.47
CA TYR A 204 7.61 -9.43 2.51
C TYR A 204 6.64 -9.70 1.35
N ALA A 205 7.15 -9.77 0.13
CA ALA A 205 6.32 -9.99 -1.06
C ALA A 205 5.55 -11.33 -1.01
N MET A 206 6.19 -12.40 -0.54
CA MET A 206 5.55 -13.71 -0.35
C MET A 206 4.46 -13.66 0.73
N LEU A 207 4.80 -13.14 1.92
CA LEU A 207 3.88 -13.12 3.07
C LEU A 207 2.71 -12.17 2.83
N TYR A 208 2.97 -10.98 2.30
CA TYR A 208 1.90 -10.04 1.97
C TYR A 208 1.02 -10.55 0.82
N GLY A 209 1.62 -11.13 -0.22
CA GLY A 209 0.86 -11.77 -1.29
C GLY A 209 -0.09 -12.86 -0.77
N LEU A 210 0.39 -13.72 0.13
CA LEU A 210 -0.44 -14.75 0.76
C LEU A 210 -1.55 -14.14 1.64
N ALA A 211 -1.21 -13.19 2.50
CA ALA A 211 -2.17 -12.51 3.37
C ALA A 211 -3.25 -11.80 2.54
N ARG A 212 -2.84 -11.09 1.49
CA ARG A 212 -3.75 -10.35 0.61
C ARG A 212 -4.65 -11.30 -0.20
N PHE A 213 -4.13 -12.41 -0.69
CA PHE A 213 -4.90 -13.46 -1.36
C PHE A 213 -6.00 -14.01 -0.42
N THR A 214 -5.64 -14.32 0.82
CA THR A 214 -6.57 -14.88 1.81
C THR A 214 -7.63 -13.87 2.25
N ILE A 215 -7.25 -12.62 2.53
CA ILE A 215 -8.18 -11.59 2.99
C ILE A 215 -9.21 -11.25 1.90
N GLU A 216 -8.86 -11.40 0.63
CA GLU A 216 -9.77 -11.10 -0.48
C GLU A 216 -11.04 -11.96 -0.46
N PHE A 217 -11.02 -13.16 0.09
CA PHE A 217 -12.23 -14.00 0.23
C PHE A 217 -13.30 -13.37 1.14
N PHE A 218 -12.88 -12.50 2.06
CA PHE A 218 -13.78 -11.80 2.98
C PHE A 218 -14.24 -10.43 2.47
N ARG A 219 -13.73 -9.98 1.32
CA ARG A 219 -14.06 -8.66 0.75
C ARG A 219 -15.31 -8.70 -0.10
N ALA A 220 -16.01 -7.55 -0.17
CA ALA A 220 -17.24 -7.40 -0.95
C ALA A 220 -17.28 -6.12 -1.81
N ASP A 221 -16.31 -5.20 -1.65
CA ASP A 221 -16.25 -4.00 -2.47
C ASP A 221 -15.90 -4.32 -3.94
N ALA A 222 -16.48 -3.57 -4.88
CA ALA A 222 -16.30 -3.78 -6.33
C ALA A 222 -14.83 -3.62 -6.74
N ARG A 223 -14.30 -4.58 -7.50
CA ARG A 223 -12.88 -4.65 -7.89
C ARG A 223 -12.62 -4.56 -9.38
N GLY A 224 -13.67 -4.55 -10.18
CA GLY A 224 -13.54 -4.65 -11.63
C GLY A 224 -13.03 -6.02 -12.08
N ASP A 225 -12.62 -6.11 -13.32
CA ASP A 225 -12.05 -7.33 -13.93
C ASP A 225 -10.66 -7.02 -14.52
N LEU A 226 -9.77 -7.99 -14.46
CA LEU A 226 -8.44 -7.91 -15.07
C LEU A 226 -8.49 -8.58 -16.45
N VAL A 227 -8.89 -7.83 -17.49
CA VAL A 227 -8.88 -8.26 -18.90
C VAL A 227 -9.60 -9.60 -19.11
N GLY A 228 -10.75 -9.81 -18.44
CA GLY A 228 -11.54 -11.05 -18.55
C GLY A 228 -11.00 -12.25 -17.74
N LEU A 229 -9.83 -12.14 -17.12
CA LEU A 229 -9.21 -13.24 -16.37
C LEU A 229 -9.98 -13.61 -15.10
N SER A 230 -10.67 -12.64 -14.48
CA SER A 230 -11.49 -12.92 -13.31
C SER A 230 -12.66 -13.84 -13.63
N GLY A 231 -13.28 -13.65 -14.81
CA GLY A 231 -14.35 -14.53 -15.29
C GLY A 231 -13.88 -15.97 -15.61
N LEU A 232 -12.65 -16.12 -16.12
CA LEU A 232 -12.08 -17.43 -16.45
C LEU A 232 -11.60 -18.20 -15.22
N THR A 233 -11.04 -17.52 -14.22
CA THR A 233 -10.39 -18.16 -13.07
C THR A 233 -11.27 -18.20 -11.82
N GLY A 234 -12.32 -17.39 -11.76
CA GLY A 234 -13.12 -17.17 -10.55
C GLY A 234 -12.38 -16.39 -9.45
N LEU A 235 -11.15 -15.89 -9.74
CA LEU A 235 -10.33 -15.14 -8.82
C LEU A 235 -10.44 -13.63 -9.07
N SER A 236 -10.40 -12.82 -8.00
CA SER A 236 -10.36 -11.37 -8.15
C SER A 236 -9.02 -10.89 -8.75
N PRO A 237 -8.98 -9.70 -9.37
CA PRO A 237 -7.72 -9.10 -9.83
C PRO A 237 -6.66 -9.03 -8.73
N SER A 238 -7.08 -8.73 -7.51
CA SER A 238 -6.17 -8.68 -6.35
C SER A 238 -5.58 -10.05 -6.01
N GLN A 239 -6.36 -11.13 -6.14
CA GLN A 239 -5.87 -12.49 -5.92
C GLN A 239 -4.87 -12.92 -6.99
N LEU A 240 -5.15 -12.63 -8.25
CA LEU A 240 -4.25 -12.93 -9.37
C LEU A 240 -2.90 -12.20 -9.21
N ILE A 241 -2.93 -10.90 -8.92
CA ILE A 241 -1.73 -10.10 -8.69
C ILE A 241 -0.96 -10.61 -7.46
N SER A 242 -1.67 -10.93 -6.37
CA SER A 242 -1.06 -11.44 -5.14
C SER A 242 -0.36 -12.78 -5.33
N LEU A 243 -0.99 -13.68 -6.10
CA LEU A 243 -0.42 -14.98 -6.43
C LEU A 243 0.82 -14.82 -7.31
N ALA A 244 0.74 -14.00 -8.36
CA ALA A 244 1.86 -13.70 -9.24
C ALA A 244 3.05 -13.08 -8.47
N LEU A 245 2.76 -12.13 -7.56
CA LEU A 245 3.76 -11.51 -6.70
C LEU A 245 4.44 -12.55 -5.79
N ALA A 246 3.66 -13.39 -5.12
CA ALA A 246 4.19 -14.39 -4.19
C ALA A 246 5.05 -15.45 -4.90
N LEU A 247 4.57 -15.96 -6.04
CA LEU A 247 5.31 -16.97 -6.84
C LEU A 247 6.57 -16.38 -7.47
N GLY A 248 6.48 -15.16 -8.02
CA GLY A 248 7.63 -14.44 -8.57
C GLY A 248 8.70 -14.17 -7.50
N ALA A 249 8.27 -13.72 -6.32
CA ALA A 249 9.17 -13.51 -5.18
C ALA A 249 9.83 -14.82 -4.72
N LEU A 250 9.08 -15.92 -4.66
CA LEU A 250 9.60 -17.25 -4.32
C LEU A 250 10.65 -17.71 -5.33
N ALA A 251 10.39 -17.56 -6.62
CA ALA A 251 11.35 -17.93 -7.66
C ALA A 251 12.66 -17.14 -7.54
N VAL A 252 12.57 -15.82 -7.38
CA VAL A 252 13.75 -14.97 -7.17
C VAL A 252 14.47 -15.31 -5.86
N PHE A 253 13.74 -15.61 -4.79
CA PHE A 253 14.29 -16.03 -3.49
C PHE A 253 15.16 -17.29 -3.64
N ILE A 254 14.61 -18.32 -4.31
CA ILE A 254 15.34 -19.58 -4.54
C ILE A 254 16.64 -19.34 -5.35
N VAL A 255 16.55 -18.57 -6.43
CA VAL A 255 17.71 -18.26 -7.27
C VAL A 255 18.79 -17.51 -6.48
N ARG A 256 18.40 -16.48 -5.73
CA ARG A 256 19.36 -15.68 -4.95
C ARG A 256 19.98 -16.48 -3.80
N ARG A 257 19.20 -17.28 -3.11
CA ARG A 257 19.68 -18.16 -2.04
C ARG A 257 20.73 -19.14 -2.57
N ARG A 258 20.48 -19.76 -3.75
CA ARG A 258 21.46 -20.68 -4.38
C ARG A 258 22.77 -19.97 -4.76
N ARG A 259 22.68 -18.74 -5.27
CA ARG A 259 23.88 -17.93 -5.60
C ARG A 259 24.68 -17.54 -4.35
N SER A 260 24.01 -17.17 -3.26
CA SER A 260 24.65 -16.82 -1.99
C SER A 260 25.39 -18.01 -1.37
N VAL A 261 24.83 -19.23 -1.43
CA VAL A 261 25.48 -20.45 -0.92
C VAL A 261 26.69 -20.86 -1.79
N ARG A 262 26.68 -20.57 -3.08
CA ARG A 262 27.82 -20.87 -3.97
C ARG A 262 28.98 -19.86 -3.86
N ALA A 263 28.71 -18.69 -3.29
CA ALA A 263 29.70 -17.60 -3.14
C ALA A 263 30.33 -17.58 -1.73
N ALA A 264 29.80 -18.36 -0.79
CA ALA A 264 30.33 -18.57 0.56
C ALA A 264 31.19 -19.84 0.63
#